data_83baab9081de1c14ba19dffe75547aba
#
_entry.id   83baab9081de1c14ba19dffe75547aba
#
_cell.length_a   1.000
_cell.length_b   1.000
_cell.length_c   1.000
_cell.angle_alpha   90.00
_cell.angle_beta   90.00
_cell.angle_gamma   90.00
#
_symmetry.space_group_name_H-M   'P 1'
#
loop_
_entity.id
_entity.type
_entity.pdbx_description
1 polymer ?
#
loop_
_entity_poly.entity_id
_entity_poly.type
_entity_poly.pdbx_seq_one_letter_code
_entity_poly.pdbx_strand_id
1 'polypeptide(L)'
;MKKTKLVAYLGVSIALYVVLGMLVKIPLIGHIGTDLGYIIFGFACFTFGWPAAIVGVIGCMFESLLVSGWIPIGWMVGQAVIGLMCGYFYNHSNNKVLHIIITVIAVFIGVGLIKTGIECVLYQIPVVVKIPKNMIAFVADTIPMLVGLWIGYNYKKVIIKEQI
;
A
#
# COMPACT_ATOMS: atom_id res chain seq x y z
N MET A 1 7.37 9.92 -18.95
CA MET A 1 8.14 8.65 -18.98
C MET A 1 7.62 7.78 -20.12
N LYS A 2 8.50 7.08 -20.88
CA LYS A 2 8.06 6.14 -21.94
C LYS A 2 7.25 5.00 -21.29
N LYS A 3 6.12 4.60 -21.90
CA LYS A 3 5.21 3.56 -21.35
C LYS A 3 5.93 2.26 -20.95
N THR A 4 6.89 1.82 -21.77
CA THR A 4 7.69 0.60 -21.50
C THR A 4 8.52 0.72 -20.21
N LYS A 5 9.12 1.89 -19.95
CA LYS A 5 9.88 2.10 -18.70
C LYS A 5 8.96 2.09 -17.47
N LEU A 6 7.75 2.66 -17.58
CA LEU A 6 6.77 2.62 -16.49
C LEU A 6 6.39 1.18 -16.13
N VAL A 7 6.08 0.36 -17.13
CA VAL A 7 5.72 -1.06 -16.92
C VAL A 7 6.86 -1.82 -16.24
N ALA A 8 8.11 -1.62 -16.68
CA ALA A 8 9.27 -2.26 -16.07
C ALA A 8 9.44 -1.84 -14.59
N TYR A 9 9.32 -0.55 -14.27
CA TYR A 9 9.42 -0.07 -12.89
C TYR A 9 8.27 -0.56 -12.00
N LEU A 10 7.05 -0.62 -12.52
CA LEU A 10 5.92 -1.20 -11.78
C LEU A 10 6.16 -2.69 -11.51
N GLY A 11 6.67 -3.46 -12.49
CA GLY A 11 7.01 -4.87 -12.32
C GLY A 11 8.08 -5.09 -11.23
N VAL A 12 9.16 -4.29 -11.24
CA VAL A 12 10.18 -4.33 -10.18
C VAL A 12 9.59 -3.96 -8.82
N SER A 13 8.72 -2.95 -8.77
CA SER A 13 8.05 -2.55 -7.52
C SER A 13 7.13 -3.65 -6.98
N ILE A 14 6.42 -4.39 -7.85
CA ILE A 14 5.60 -5.53 -7.45
C ILE A 14 6.50 -6.62 -6.84
N ALA A 15 7.60 -6.98 -7.50
CA ALA A 15 8.53 -7.98 -6.99
C ALA A 15 9.11 -7.58 -5.62
N LEU A 16 9.52 -6.33 -5.46
CA LEU A 16 10.03 -5.81 -4.19
C LEU A 16 8.94 -5.78 -3.11
N TYR A 17 7.70 -5.41 -3.45
CA TYR A 17 6.56 -5.47 -2.53
C TYR A 17 6.41 -6.89 -1.97
N VAL A 18 6.33 -7.89 -2.85
CA VAL A 18 6.15 -9.29 -2.46
C VAL A 18 7.31 -9.79 -1.59
N VAL A 19 8.56 -9.51 -2.00
CA VAL A 19 9.75 -9.94 -1.25
C VAL A 19 9.77 -9.32 0.14
N LEU A 20 9.54 -8.02 0.29
CA LEU A 20 9.53 -7.36 1.59
C LEU A 20 8.35 -7.81 2.46
N GLY A 21 7.16 -8.01 1.89
CA GLY A 21 6.00 -8.51 2.60
C GLY A 21 6.18 -9.95 3.11
N MET A 22 6.97 -10.78 2.41
CA MET A 22 7.26 -12.15 2.82
C MET A 22 8.40 -12.25 3.84
N LEU A 23 9.49 -11.48 3.64
CA LEU A 23 10.72 -11.61 4.43
C LEU A 23 10.57 -11.09 5.87
N VAL A 24 9.76 -10.06 6.06
CA VAL A 24 9.67 -9.37 7.36
C VAL A 24 8.21 -9.17 7.74
N LYS A 25 7.58 -10.22 8.25
CA LYS A 25 6.33 -10.11 9.00
C LYS A 25 6.68 -9.90 10.45
N ILE A 26 6.69 -8.64 10.90
CA ILE A 26 6.85 -8.33 12.33
C ILE A 26 5.51 -8.67 13.00
N PRO A 27 5.42 -9.75 13.80
CA PRO A 27 4.19 -10.09 14.49
C PRO A 27 3.91 -9.03 15.56
N LEU A 28 2.79 -8.34 15.45
CA LEU A 28 2.39 -7.34 16.44
C LEU A 28 1.50 -7.96 17.51
N ILE A 29 0.29 -8.36 17.17
CA ILE A 29 -0.68 -8.95 18.14
C ILE A 29 -1.54 -9.97 17.38
N GLY A 30 -1.68 -11.18 17.91
CA GLY A 30 -2.67 -12.16 17.47
C GLY A 30 -2.61 -12.52 15.97
N HIS A 31 -1.43 -12.83 15.45
CA HIS A 31 -1.16 -13.13 14.03
C HIS A 31 -1.36 -11.94 13.06
N ILE A 32 -1.46 -10.71 13.56
CA ILE A 32 -1.42 -9.51 12.73
C ILE A 32 0.04 -9.08 12.63
N GLY A 33 0.60 -9.08 11.43
CA GLY A 33 1.94 -8.59 11.16
C GLY A 33 1.92 -7.27 10.42
N THR A 34 2.96 -6.46 10.59
CA THR A 34 3.20 -5.30 9.72
C THR A 34 3.68 -5.79 8.37
N ASP A 35 3.05 -5.33 7.30
CA ASP A 35 3.47 -5.64 5.93
C ASP A 35 4.45 -4.57 5.44
N LEU A 36 5.74 -4.92 5.35
CA LEU A 36 6.77 -4.01 4.85
C LEU A 36 6.67 -3.75 3.33
N GLY A 37 5.88 -4.50 2.59
CA GLY A 37 5.56 -4.21 1.20
C GLY A 37 4.92 -2.83 1.02
N TYR A 38 4.22 -2.30 2.05
CA TYR A 38 3.68 -0.94 2.04
C TYR A 38 4.75 0.17 1.93
N ILE A 39 6.01 -0.09 2.27
CA ILE A 39 7.11 0.85 2.02
C ILE A 39 7.26 1.07 0.51
N ILE A 40 7.32 -0.03 -0.24
CA ILE A 40 7.42 0.04 -1.72
C ILE A 40 6.15 0.63 -2.32
N PHE A 41 4.99 0.30 -1.75
CA PHE A 41 3.72 0.83 -2.22
C PHE A 41 3.62 2.36 -2.05
N GLY A 42 3.98 2.89 -0.87
CA GLY A 42 4.01 4.33 -0.61
C GLY A 42 5.01 5.06 -1.52
N PHE A 43 6.21 4.49 -1.71
CA PHE A 43 7.21 5.00 -2.66
C PHE A 43 6.67 5.02 -4.10
N ALA A 44 6.04 3.93 -4.54
CA ALA A 44 5.47 3.82 -5.89
C ALA A 44 4.34 4.82 -6.12
N CYS A 45 3.44 5.01 -5.14
CA CYS A 45 2.38 6.01 -5.21
C CYS A 45 2.94 7.43 -5.41
N PHE A 46 4.03 7.76 -4.71
CA PHE A 46 4.69 9.06 -4.84
C PHE A 46 5.42 9.24 -6.18
N THR A 47 6.05 8.16 -6.67
CA THR A 47 6.92 8.23 -7.86
C THR A 47 6.13 8.09 -9.17
N PHE A 48 5.17 7.16 -9.23
CA PHE A 48 4.42 6.81 -10.44
C PHE A 48 3.00 7.37 -10.46
N GLY A 49 2.50 7.85 -9.33
CA GLY A 49 1.13 8.33 -9.21
C GLY A 49 0.10 7.20 -9.21
N TRP A 50 -1.09 7.45 -9.79
CA TRP A 50 -2.21 6.50 -9.78
C TRP A 50 -1.91 5.10 -10.37
N PRO A 51 -0.97 4.88 -11.35
CA PRO A 51 -0.63 3.54 -11.81
C PRO A 51 -0.03 2.65 -10.73
N ALA A 52 0.45 3.24 -9.62
CA ALA A 52 0.94 2.47 -8.47
C ALA A 52 -0.14 1.62 -7.81
N ALA A 53 -1.43 1.89 -8.05
CA ALA A 53 -2.52 1.02 -7.61
C ALA A 53 -2.30 -0.44 -8.07
N ILE A 54 -1.71 -0.65 -9.25
CA ILE A 54 -1.36 -1.96 -9.79
C ILE A 54 -0.33 -2.66 -8.89
N VAL A 55 0.64 -1.92 -8.33
CA VAL A 55 1.65 -2.47 -7.42
C VAL A 55 0.99 -3.02 -6.15
N GLY A 56 0.06 -2.26 -5.55
CA GLY A 56 -0.67 -2.72 -4.37
C GLY A 56 -1.54 -3.94 -4.65
N VAL A 57 -2.33 -3.91 -5.72
CA VAL A 57 -3.26 -5.00 -6.08
C VAL A 57 -2.53 -6.29 -6.41
N ILE A 58 -1.57 -6.23 -7.34
CA ILE A 58 -0.85 -7.42 -7.81
C ILE A 58 0.14 -7.89 -6.73
N GLY A 59 0.82 -6.97 -6.04
CA GLY A 59 1.74 -7.31 -4.96
C GLY A 59 1.03 -8.06 -3.82
N CYS A 60 -0.09 -7.51 -3.34
CA CYS A 60 -0.91 -8.15 -2.32
C CYS A 60 -1.46 -9.52 -2.76
N MET A 61 -1.86 -9.66 -4.03
CA MET A 61 -2.33 -10.94 -4.59
C MET A 61 -1.23 -12.00 -4.53
N PHE A 62 -0.06 -11.70 -5.08
CA PHE A 62 1.05 -12.65 -5.09
C PHE A 62 1.58 -12.97 -3.70
N GLU A 63 1.72 -11.97 -2.83
CA GLU A 63 2.11 -12.19 -1.44
C GLU A 63 1.14 -13.16 -0.74
N SER A 64 -0.16 -12.92 -0.85
CA SER A 64 -1.16 -13.77 -0.22
C SER A 64 -1.21 -15.17 -0.81
N LEU A 65 -1.06 -15.32 -2.13
CA LEU A 65 -0.98 -16.62 -2.78
C LEU A 65 0.24 -17.43 -2.27
N LEU A 66 1.39 -16.78 -2.12
CA LEU A 66 2.62 -17.45 -1.68
C LEU A 66 2.60 -17.80 -0.18
N VAL A 67 1.96 -16.95 0.66
CA VAL A 67 1.94 -17.14 2.12
C VAL A 67 0.76 -17.98 2.58
N SER A 68 -0.42 -17.75 2.03
CA SER A 68 -1.69 -18.31 2.52
C SER A 68 -2.39 -19.22 1.53
N GLY A 69 -1.93 -19.26 0.27
CA GLY A 69 -2.50 -20.09 -0.78
C GLY A 69 -3.87 -19.63 -1.30
N TRP A 70 -4.33 -18.41 -0.96
CA TRP A 70 -5.64 -17.89 -1.37
C TRP A 70 -5.58 -16.43 -1.81
N ILE A 71 -6.60 -15.98 -2.56
CA ILE A 71 -6.69 -14.63 -3.11
C ILE A 71 -7.51 -13.74 -2.17
N PRO A 72 -6.92 -12.66 -1.60
CA PRO A 72 -7.58 -11.80 -0.62
C PRO A 72 -8.36 -10.66 -1.31
N ILE A 73 -9.54 -10.95 -1.87
CA ILE A 73 -10.32 -9.99 -2.67
C ILE A 73 -10.54 -8.66 -1.93
N GLY A 74 -10.95 -8.71 -0.65
CA GLY A 74 -11.17 -7.50 0.14
C GLY A 74 -9.92 -6.64 0.28
N TRP A 75 -8.75 -7.28 0.44
CA TRP A 75 -7.48 -6.57 0.52
C TRP A 75 -7.08 -5.97 -0.82
N MET A 76 -7.22 -6.71 -1.92
CA MET A 76 -6.89 -6.22 -3.27
C MET A 76 -7.71 -4.97 -3.63
N VAL A 77 -9.01 -4.96 -3.36
CA VAL A 77 -9.87 -3.79 -3.61
C VAL A 77 -9.46 -2.62 -2.71
N GLY A 78 -9.15 -2.89 -1.44
CA GLY A 78 -8.61 -1.89 -0.52
C GLY A 78 -7.31 -1.26 -1.04
N GLN A 79 -6.37 -2.08 -1.52
CA GLN A 79 -5.10 -1.62 -2.12
C GLN A 79 -5.32 -0.77 -3.38
N ALA A 80 -6.28 -1.16 -4.23
CA ALA A 80 -6.63 -0.36 -5.40
C ALA A 80 -7.06 1.05 -5.02
N VAL A 81 -7.93 1.18 -4.02
CA VAL A 81 -8.43 2.48 -3.56
C VAL A 81 -7.31 3.31 -2.92
N ILE A 82 -6.47 2.71 -2.07
CA ILE A 82 -5.32 3.39 -1.47
C ILE A 82 -4.39 3.92 -2.57
N GLY A 83 -4.03 3.08 -3.55
CA GLY A 83 -3.13 3.46 -4.63
C GLY A 83 -3.68 4.56 -5.52
N LEU A 84 -4.97 4.50 -5.85
CA LEU A 84 -5.64 5.54 -6.64
C LEU A 84 -5.71 6.86 -5.88
N MET A 85 -6.12 6.86 -4.62
CA MET A 85 -6.22 8.06 -3.80
C MET A 85 -4.84 8.69 -3.59
N CYS A 86 -3.88 7.95 -3.04
CA CYS A 86 -2.54 8.47 -2.76
C CYS A 86 -1.85 8.91 -4.05
N GLY A 87 -1.88 8.08 -5.10
CA GLY A 87 -1.23 8.40 -6.36
C GLY A 87 -1.82 9.61 -7.09
N TYR A 88 -3.13 9.82 -6.99
CA TYR A 88 -3.77 11.02 -7.53
C TYR A 88 -3.34 12.29 -6.78
N PHE A 89 -3.52 12.29 -5.47
CA PHE A 89 -3.27 13.48 -4.65
C PHE A 89 -1.79 13.84 -4.55
N TYR A 90 -0.88 12.87 -4.53
CA TYR A 90 0.56 13.15 -4.49
C TYR A 90 1.05 13.87 -5.75
N ASN A 91 0.40 13.63 -6.89
CA ASN A 91 0.74 14.32 -8.13
C ASN A 91 0.12 15.73 -8.22
N HIS A 92 -0.98 16.00 -7.50
CA HIS A 92 -1.71 17.27 -7.59
C HIS A 92 -1.35 18.28 -6.50
N SER A 93 -0.57 17.89 -5.49
CA SER A 93 -0.15 18.76 -4.42
C SER A 93 1.34 18.63 -4.12
N ASN A 94 1.97 19.71 -3.70
CA ASN A 94 3.34 19.70 -3.18
C ASN A 94 3.40 19.81 -1.64
N ASN A 95 2.25 19.81 -0.97
CA ASN A 95 2.16 19.96 0.47
C ASN A 95 2.39 18.61 1.17
N LYS A 96 3.51 18.50 1.90
CA LYS A 96 3.87 17.27 2.63
C LYS A 96 2.86 16.88 3.70
N VAL A 97 2.31 17.86 4.41
CA VAL A 97 1.32 17.60 5.46
C VAL A 97 0.04 17.02 4.85
N LEU A 98 -0.39 17.58 3.70
CA LEU A 98 -1.54 17.05 2.98
C LEU A 98 -1.30 15.60 2.53
N HIS A 99 -0.09 15.26 2.04
CA HIS A 99 0.23 13.89 1.65
C HIS A 99 0.17 12.91 2.83
N ILE A 100 0.64 13.31 4.02
CA ILE A 100 0.53 12.49 5.23
C ILE A 100 -0.95 12.26 5.59
N ILE A 101 -1.75 13.33 5.62
CA ILE A 101 -3.18 13.25 5.93
C ILE A 101 -3.91 12.33 4.94
N ILE A 102 -3.64 12.50 3.64
CA ILE A 102 -4.24 11.67 2.59
C ILE A 102 -3.82 10.20 2.73
N THR A 103 -2.56 9.92 3.07
CA THR A 103 -2.09 8.56 3.32
C THR A 103 -2.90 7.92 4.44
N VAL A 104 -3.04 8.59 5.58
CA VAL A 104 -3.80 8.08 6.72
C VAL A 104 -5.26 7.82 6.34
N ILE A 105 -5.91 8.79 5.67
CA ILE A 105 -7.30 8.65 5.23
C ILE A 105 -7.45 7.52 4.21
N ALA A 106 -6.57 7.42 3.22
CA ALA A 106 -6.64 6.40 2.19
C ALA A 106 -6.47 4.99 2.77
N VAL A 107 -5.50 4.80 3.68
CA VAL A 107 -5.31 3.50 4.36
C VAL A 107 -6.50 3.18 5.26
N PHE A 108 -7.06 4.17 5.96
CA PHE A 108 -8.28 3.98 6.76
C PHE A 108 -9.47 3.53 5.89
N ILE A 109 -9.70 4.19 4.76
CA ILE A 109 -10.78 3.82 3.84
C ILE A 109 -10.52 2.44 3.24
N GLY A 110 -9.31 2.16 2.74
CA GLY A 110 -8.97 0.91 2.08
C GLY A 110 -8.99 -0.29 3.02
N VAL A 111 -8.31 -0.21 4.17
CA VAL A 111 -8.19 -1.32 5.13
C VAL A 111 -9.34 -1.32 6.12
N GLY A 112 -9.65 -0.17 6.71
CA GLY A 112 -10.65 -0.04 7.76
C GLY A 112 -12.07 -0.25 7.26
N LEU A 113 -12.44 0.33 6.12
CA LEU A 113 -13.81 0.28 5.61
C LEU A 113 -13.98 -0.75 4.50
N ILE A 114 -13.26 -0.62 3.38
CA ILE A 114 -13.50 -1.42 2.17
C ILE A 114 -13.12 -2.88 2.40
N LYS A 115 -11.91 -3.15 2.86
CA LYS A 115 -11.47 -4.50 3.18
C LYS A 115 -12.39 -5.15 4.22
N THR A 116 -12.71 -4.43 5.32
CA THR A 116 -13.60 -4.92 6.37
C THR A 116 -14.98 -5.24 5.82
N GLY A 117 -15.59 -4.33 5.05
CA GLY A 117 -16.91 -4.53 4.47
C GLY A 117 -16.97 -5.74 3.54
N ILE A 118 -16.00 -5.85 2.61
CA ILE A 118 -15.92 -6.97 1.67
C ILE A 118 -15.71 -8.29 2.42
N GLU A 119 -14.79 -8.34 3.40
CA GLU A 119 -14.54 -9.56 4.17
C GLU A 119 -15.76 -10.00 5.01
N CYS A 120 -16.50 -9.06 5.60
CA CYS A 120 -17.71 -9.38 6.34
C CYS A 120 -18.82 -9.95 5.43
N VAL A 121 -18.96 -9.41 4.22
CA VAL A 121 -19.97 -9.87 3.26
C VAL A 121 -19.58 -11.20 2.62
N LEU A 122 -18.35 -11.32 2.12
CA LEU A 122 -17.90 -12.53 1.39
C LEU A 122 -17.71 -13.73 2.31
N TYR A 123 -17.15 -13.51 3.50
CA TYR A 123 -16.80 -14.62 4.42
C TYR A 123 -17.78 -14.77 5.58
N GLN A 124 -18.86 -13.98 5.60
CA GLN A 124 -19.90 -14.00 6.64
C GLN A 124 -19.34 -13.89 8.08
N ILE A 125 -18.22 -13.14 8.22
CA ILE A 125 -17.57 -12.95 9.52
C ILE A 125 -18.26 -11.78 10.24
N PRO A 126 -18.58 -11.93 11.54
CA PRO A 126 -19.20 -10.85 12.30
C PRO A 126 -18.33 -9.58 12.31
N VAL A 127 -18.97 -8.44 12.06
CA VAL A 127 -18.31 -7.13 11.99
C VAL A 127 -17.52 -6.81 13.27
N VAL A 128 -18.09 -7.18 14.43
CA VAL A 128 -17.47 -6.99 15.75
C VAL A 128 -16.11 -7.67 15.87
N VAL A 129 -15.90 -8.80 15.17
CA VAL A 129 -14.63 -9.53 15.18
C VAL A 129 -13.62 -8.91 14.19
N LYS A 130 -14.10 -8.42 13.04
CA LYS A 130 -13.24 -7.90 11.98
C LYS A 130 -12.76 -6.47 12.21
N ILE A 131 -13.59 -5.60 12.77
CA ILE A 131 -13.22 -4.19 13.00
C ILE A 131 -11.94 -4.07 13.86
N PRO A 132 -11.83 -4.68 15.05
CA PRO A 132 -10.62 -4.53 15.87
C PRO A 132 -9.37 -5.02 15.13
N LYS A 133 -9.47 -6.18 14.44
CA LYS A 133 -8.36 -6.75 13.67
C LYS A 133 -7.90 -5.81 12.56
N ASN A 134 -8.83 -5.28 11.77
CA ASN A 134 -8.49 -4.41 10.65
C ASN A 134 -8.10 -2.99 11.10
N MET A 135 -8.50 -2.53 12.29
CA MET A 135 -7.98 -1.29 12.89
C MET A 135 -6.52 -1.44 13.31
N ILE A 136 -6.12 -2.58 13.87
CA ILE A 136 -4.71 -2.85 14.15
C ILE A 136 -3.91 -2.90 12.83
N ALA A 137 -4.43 -3.59 11.81
CA ALA A 137 -3.81 -3.64 10.48
C ALA A 137 -3.69 -2.24 9.87
N PHE A 138 -4.72 -1.39 9.98
CA PHE A 138 -4.67 0.01 9.52
C PHE A 138 -3.49 0.77 10.12
N VAL A 139 -3.28 0.69 11.44
CA VAL A 139 -2.15 1.36 12.11
C VAL A 139 -0.82 0.76 11.66
N ALA A 140 -0.75 -0.58 11.60
CA ALA A 140 0.44 -1.31 11.21
C ALA A 140 0.90 -1.02 9.77
N ASP A 141 -0.04 -0.86 8.83
CA ASP A 141 0.24 -0.64 7.41
C ASP A 141 0.46 0.85 7.08
N THR A 142 -0.11 1.75 7.89
CA THR A 142 0.07 3.20 7.72
C THR A 142 1.53 3.60 7.94
N ILE A 143 2.19 3.05 8.95
CA ILE A 143 3.58 3.41 9.30
C ILE A 143 4.55 3.09 8.14
N PRO A 144 4.63 1.86 7.61
CA PRO A 144 5.52 1.57 6.49
C PRO A 144 5.16 2.35 5.22
N MET A 145 3.88 2.64 4.99
CA MET A 145 3.48 3.47 3.85
C MET A 145 3.99 4.92 3.97
N LEU A 146 3.97 5.50 5.17
CA LEU A 146 4.57 6.81 5.42
C LEU A 146 6.09 6.80 5.27
N VAL A 147 6.77 5.72 5.67
CA VAL A 147 8.20 5.53 5.42
C VAL A 147 8.48 5.52 3.91
N GLY A 148 7.68 4.81 3.12
CA GLY A 148 7.80 4.79 1.66
C GLY A 148 7.61 6.18 1.03
N LEU A 149 6.63 6.94 1.50
CA LEU A 149 6.42 8.34 1.10
C LEU A 149 7.64 9.21 1.42
N TRP A 150 8.21 9.07 2.62
CA TRP A 150 9.41 9.80 3.04
C TRP A 150 10.63 9.46 2.17
N ILE A 151 10.84 8.20 1.83
CA ILE A 151 11.88 7.77 0.88
C ILE A 151 11.65 8.44 -0.48
N GLY A 152 10.41 8.46 -0.98
CA GLY A 152 10.05 9.11 -2.23
C GLY A 152 10.42 10.61 -2.25
N TYR A 153 10.19 11.33 -1.17
CA TYR A 153 10.61 12.74 -1.03
C TYR A 153 12.12 12.92 -1.09
N ASN A 154 12.88 12.05 -0.43
CA ASN A 154 14.34 12.13 -0.42
C ASN A 154 14.91 11.76 -1.80
N TYR A 155 14.35 10.77 -2.46
CA TYR A 155 14.74 10.37 -3.81
C TYR A 155 14.53 11.50 -4.82
N LYS A 156 13.38 12.20 -4.77
CA LYS A 156 13.13 13.37 -5.62
C LYS A 156 14.15 14.50 -5.41
N LYS A 157 14.56 14.73 -4.16
CA LYS A 157 15.59 15.72 -3.85
C LYS A 157 16.96 15.39 -4.46
N VAL A 158 17.34 14.12 -4.48
CA VAL A 158 18.62 13.67 -5.04
C VAL A 158 18.62 13.87 -6.55
N ILE A 159 17.57 13.44 -7.25
CA ILE A 159 17.46 13.61 -8.72
C ILE A 159 17.50 15.08 -9.12
N ILE A 160 16.80 15.96 -8.40
CA ILE A 160 16.80 17.40 -8.71
C ILE A 160 18.20 17.99 -8.52
N LYS A 161 18.97 17.52 -7.53
CA LYS A 161 20.35 18.00 -7.30
C LYS A 161 21.34 17.54 -8.38
N GLU A 162 21.11 16.39 -8.99
CA GLU A 162 21.98 15.87 -10.08
C GLU A 162 21.68 16.52 -11.44
N GLN A 163 20.57 17.25 -11.56
CA GLN A 163 20.18 17.94 -12.80
C GLN A 163 20.52 19.43 -12.80
N ILE A 164 21.07 19.99 -11.69
CA ILE A 164 21.57 21.37 -11.55
C ILE A 164 23.10 21.37 -11.54
#